data_66dcdf0be0b87181ec3fa1d679cf75b7
#
_entry.id   66dcdf0be0b87181ec3fa1d679cf75b7
#
_cell.length_a   1.000
_cell.length_b   1.000
_cell.length_c   1.000
_cell.angle_alpha   90.00
_cell.angle_beta   90.00
_cell.angle_gamma   90.00
#
_symmetry.space_group_name_H-M   'P 1'
#
loop_
_entity.id
_entity.type
_entity.pdbx_description
1 polymer ?
#
loop_
_entity_poly.entity_id
_entity_poly.type
_entity_poly.pdbx_seq_one_letter_code
_entity_poly.pdbx_strand_id
1 'polypeptide(L)'
;MKIKAIFFDVDDTLYDLSGPFVRAYDSFYGEKYPVTAQEMFIRSRRRSDEVYALTLTGEMSKHDMYIYRMQKAFEDAGIQIPAEEALQYQEYYAACQRQISMTPYMKQWLEHWKGKIPMGVITNGPAEHQRNKVHDLGLLEYFDRDKVLVSEELGTAKPDPKIFELALERVGTSPEETCFVGDSFSMDMTGACKAGWKTIWMNHRKHKPLENGAVPDYVVSSEKEMCELIEKLI
;
A
#
# COMPACT_ATOMS: atom_id res chain seq x y z
N MET A 1 -1.66 22.57 -16.09
CA MET A 1 -0.25 22.45 -15.67
C MET A 1 0.14 21.00 -15.94
N LYS A 2 1.29 20.73 -16.55
CA LYS A 2 1.74 19.37 -16.85
C LYS A 2 2.49 18.77 -15.67
N ILE A 3 2.31 17.49 -15.41
CA ILE A 3 3.06 16.72 -14.42
C ILE A 3 4.46 16.42 -14.96
N LYS A 4 5.48 16.64 -14.13
CA LYS A 4 6.89 16.41 -14.46
C LYS A 4 7.54 15.31 -13.61
N ALA A 5 6.92 14.89 -12.50
CA ALA A 5 7.37 13.77 -11.68
C ALA A 5 6.17 13.04 -11.06
N ILE A 6 6.31 11.73 -10.85
CA ILE A 6 5.24 10.90 -10.26
C ILE A 6 5.83 10.02 -9.17
N PHE A 7 5.15 9.99 -8.02
CA PHE A 7 5.42 9.04 -6.96
C PHE A 7 4.20 8.17 -6.68
N PHE A 8 4.47 6.93 -6.35
CA PHE A 8 3.45 5.92 -6.06
C PHE A 8 3.57 5.44 -4.61
N ASP A 9 2.45 5.13 -3.98
CA ASP A 9 2.46 4.14 -2.91
C ASP A 9 2.68 2.72 -3.49
N VAL A 10 2.93 1.74 -2.65
CA VAL A 10 3.19 0.35 -3.06
C VAL A 10 1.95 -0.52 -2.87
N ASP A 11 1.47 -0.61 -1.63
CA ASP A 11 0.39 -1.51 -1.23
C ASP A 11 -0.95 -1.05 -1.80
N ASP A 12 -1.70 -1.95 -2.44
CA ASP A 12 -2.98 -1.63 -3.11
C ASP A 12 -2.92 -0.51 -4.18
N THR A 13 -1.70 -0.13 -4.59
CA THR A 13 -1.45 0.86 -5.66
C THR A 13 -0.69 0.24 -6.83
N LEU A 14 0.48 -0.36 -6.60
CA LEU A 14 1.27 -1.04 -7.62
C LEU A 14 0.96 -2.55 -7.74
N TYR A 15 0.37 -3.13 -6.73
CA TYR A 15 -0.09 -4.52 -6.72
C TYR A 15 -1.29 -4.69 -5.78
N ASP A 16 -2.08 -5.75 -5.97
CA ASP A 16 -3.21 -6.09 -5.09
C ASP A 16 -2.72 -6.69 -3.77
N LEU A 17 -2.83 -5.93 -2.68
CA LEU A 17 -2.44 -6.36 -1.33
C LEU A 17 -3.26 -7.56 -0.83
N SER A 18 -4.48 -7.77 -1.32
CA SER A 18 -5.30 -8.91 -0.91
C SER A 18 -4.85 -10.23 -1.53
N GLY A 19 -4.20 -10.19 -2.67
CA GLY A 19 -3.81 -11.39 -3.42
C GLY A 19 -3.04 -12.42 -2.60
N PRO A 20 -1.95 -12.05 -1.89
CA PRO A 20 -1.23 -12.98 -1.02
C PRO A 20 -2.09 -13.57 0.11
N PHE A 21 -2.95 -12.73 0.71
CA PHE A 21 -3.84 -13.17 1.79
C PHE A 21 -4.87 -14.18 1.28
N VAL A 22 -5.50 -13.90 0.14
CA VAL A 22 -6.49 -14.78 -0.50
C VAL A 22 -5.86 -16.13 -0.84
N ARG A 23 -4.69 -16.13 -1.51
CA ARG A 23 -3.98 -17.39 -1.83
C ARG A 23 -3.63 -18.19 -0.58
N ALA A 24 -3.16 -17.54 0.48
CA ALA A 24 -2.86 -18.20 1.75
C ALA A 24 -4.12 -18.77 2.39
N TYR A 25 -5.23 -17.99 2.39
CA TYR A 25 -6.50 -18.40 2.97
C TYR A 25 -7.06 -19.63 2.25
N ASP A 26 -7.14 -19.59 0.94
CA ASP A 26 -7.67 -20.69 0.12
C ASP A 26 -6.81 -21.95 0.27
N SER A 27 -5.48 -21.80 0.37
CA SER A 27 -4.56 -22.93 0.55
C SER A 27 -4.62 -23.54 1.95
N PHE A 28 -4.81 -22.73 2.99
CA PHE A 28 -4.78 -23.18 4.37
C PHE A 28 -6.16 -23.60 4.90
N TYR A 29 -7.18 -22.80 4.62
CA TYR A 29 -8.54 -23.03 5.11
C TYR A 29 -9.44 -23.70 4.07
N GLY A 30 -9.29 -23.39 2.77
CA GLY A 30 -10.21 -23.86 1.74
C GLY A 30 -11.65 -23.52 2.09
N GLU A 31 -12.50 -24.54 2.10
CA GLU A 31 -13.93 -24.43 2.45
C GLU A 31 -14.23 -24.75 3.92
N LYS A 32 -13.20 -24.80 4.81
CA LYS A 32 -13.37 -25.14 6.23
C LYS A 32 -14.36 -24.23 6.95
N TYR A 33 -14.41 -22.95 6.58
CA TYR A 33 -15.28 -21.96 7.21
C TYR A 33 -16.21 -21.28 6.19
N PRO A 34 -17.45 -20.92 6.56
CA PRO A 34 -18.41 -20.29 5.66
C PRO A 34 -18.15 -18.78 5.50
N VAL A 35 -16.91 -18.41 5.27
CA VAL A 35 -16.45 -17.01 5.10
C VAL A 35 -15.45 -16.97 3.97
N THR A 36 -15.61 -16.03 3.04
CA THR A 36 -14.69 -15.89 1.91
C THR A 36 -13.35 -15.31 2.32
N ALA A 37 -12.29 -15.66 1.59
CA ALA A 37 -10.96 -15.12 1.80
C ALA A 37 -10.96 -13.57 1.72
N GLN A 38 -11.74 -13.00 0.81
CA GLN A 38 -11.84 -11.54 0.65
C GLN A 38 -12.49 -10.85 1.87
N GLU A 39 -13.56 -11.43 2.43
CA GLU A 39 -14.17 -10.91 3.67
C GLU A 39 -13.19 -11.01 4.84
N MET A 40 -12.47 -12.11 4.96
CA MET A 40 -11.47 -12.29 6.01
C MET A 40 -10.29 -11.33 5.86
N PHE A 41 -9.85 -11.05 4.62
CA PHE A 41 -8.85 -10.01 4.37
C PHE A 41 -9.30 -8.65 4.93
N ILE A 42 -10.50 -8.19 4.57
CA ILE A 42 -11.03 -6.90 5.02
C ILE A 42 -11.12 -6.84 6.55
N ARG A 43 -11.65 -7.91 7.19
CA ARG A 43 -11.77 -7.99 8.66
C ARG A 43 -10.39 -7.98 9.32
N SER A 44 -9.45 -8.80 8.84
CA SER A 44 -8.12 -8.89 9.41
C SER A 44 -7.31 -7.59 9.27
N ARG A 45 -7.47 -6.87 8.15
CA ARG A 45 -6.87 -5.54 7.97
C ARG A 45 -7.39 -4.54 8.99
N ARG A 46 -8.71 -4.43 9.12
CA ARG A 46 -9.34 -3.56 10.13
C ARG A 46 -8.81 -3.88 11.54
N ARG A 47 -8.72 -5.16 11.90
CA ARG A 47 -8.21 -5.57 13.22
C ARG A 47 -6.72 -5.33 13.39
N SER A 48 -5.92 -5.38 12.31
CA SER A 48 -4.52 -4.94 12.34
C SER A 48 -4.40 -3.45 12.61
N ASP A 49 -5.21 -2.63 11.94
CA ASP A 49 -5.15 -1.17 12.06
C ASP A 49 -5.52 -0.69 13.47
N GLU A 50 -6.44 -1.39 14.15
CA GLU A 50 -6.84 -1.12 15.55
C GLU A 50 -5.67 -1.18 16.54
N VAL A 51 -4.71 -2.07 16.30
CA VAL A 51 -3.59 -2.33 17.23
C VAL A 51 -2.23 -1.92 16.67
N TYR A 52 -2.19 -1.34 15.48
CA TYR A 52 -0.94 -1.00 14.82
C TYR A 52 -0.08 -0.04 15.65
N ALA A 53 -0.69 0.98 16.28
CA ALA A 53 0.01 1.91 17.16
C ALA A 53 0.69 1.20 18.34
N LEU A 54 0.07 0.17 18.91
CA LEU A 54 0.64 -0.61 20.02
C LEU A 54 1.88 -1.40 19.58
N THR A 55 1.94 -1.80 18.31
CA THR A 55 3.14 -2.49 17.78
C THR A 55 4.31 -1.53 17.58
N LEU A 56 4.04 -0.25 17.26
CA LEU A 56 5.06 0.76 17.10
C LEU A 56 5.67 1.17 18.46
N THR A 57 4.85 1.22 19.53
CA THR A 57 5.31 1.56 20.89
C THR A 57 5.94 0.36 21.61
N GLY A 58 5.81 -0.85 21.06
CA GLY A 58 6.28 -2.08 21.70
C GLY A 58 5.34 -2.62 22.79
N GLU A 59 4.16 -2.01 23.00
CA GLU A 59 3.13 -2.49 23.93
C GLU A 59 2.48 -3.79 23.47
N MET A 60 2.52 -4.08 22.18
CA MET A 60 2.08 -5.35 21.60
C MET A 60 3.18 -5.91 20.68
N SER A 61 3.52 -7.19 20.85
CA SER A 61 4.45 -7.85 19.94
C SER A 61 3.81 -8.09 18.56
N LYS A 62 4.63 -8.21 17.50
CA LYS A 62 4.12 -8.62 16.17
C LYS A 62 3.45 -10.00 16.23
N HIS A 63 3.97 -10.91 17.04
CA HIS A 63 3.40 -12.23 17.25
C HIS A 63 1.97 -12.14 17.81
N ASP A 64 1.76 -11.33 18.86
CA ASP A 64 0.44 -11.15 19.46
C ASP A 64 -0.53 -10.43 18.51
N MET A 65 -0.04 -9.48 17.73
CA MET A 65 -0.82 -8.82 16.69
C MET A 65 -1.29 -9.82 15.63
N TYR A 66 -0.46 -10.78 15.21
CA TYR A 66 -0.85 -11.81 14.25
C TYR A 66 -1.96 -12.70 14.77
N ILE A 67 -1.89 -13.11 16.05
CA ILE A 67 -2.96 -13.86 16.72
C ILE A 67 -4.23 -13.01 16.79
N TYR A 68 -4.11 -11.81 17.36
CA TYR A 68 -5.21 -10.89 17.58
C TYR A 68 -6.03 -10.65 16.31
N ARG A 69 -5.37 -10.23 15.23
CA ARG A 69 -6.06 -9.84 14.00
C ARG A 69 -6.85 -11.00 13.39
N MET A 70 -6.30 -12.22 13.43
CA MET A 70 -6.97 -13.40 12.87
C MET A 70 -8.09 -13.88 13.77
N GLN A 71 -7.86 -14.03 15.08
CA GLN A 71 -8.90 -14.43 16.02
C GLN A 71 -10.08 -13.45 16.00
N LYS A 72 -9.81 -12.14 16.04
CA LYS A 72 -10.86 -11.11 15.99
C LYS A 72 -11.59 -11.06 14.64
N ALA A 73 -10.88 -11.28 13.54
CA ALA A 73 -11.50 -11.35 12.23
C ALA A 73 -12.48 -12.54 12.11
N PHE A 74 -12.11 -13.70 12.67
CA PHE A 74 -12.99 -14.87 12.74
C PHE A 74 -14.14 -14.68 13.74
N GLU A 75 -13.88 -14.06 14.90
CA GLU A 75 -14.89 -13.73 15.90
C GLU A 75 -15.98 -12.79 15.30
N ASP A 76 -15.61 -11.83 14.46
CA ASP A 76 -16.54 -10.98 13.70
C ASP A 76 -17.43 -11.77 12.73
N ALA A 77 -17.05 -12.99 12.39
CA ALA A 77 -17.85 -13.91 11.58
C ALA A 77 -18.58 -14.97 12.43
N GLY A 78 -18.55 -14.86 13.77
CA GLY A 78 -19.16 -15.82 14.69
C GLY A 78 -18.36 -17.12 14.83
N ILE A 79 -17.09 -17.15 14.47
CA ILE A 79 -16.20 -18.32 14.49
C ILE A 79 -15.10 -18.09 15.51
N GLN A 80 -14.71 -19.13 16.23
CA GLN A 80 -13.55 -19.10 17.12
C GLN A 80 -12.46 -20.01 16.57
N ILE A 81 -11.22 -19.49 16.53
CA ILE A 81 -10.04 -20.25 16.15
C ILE A 81 -8.99 -20.19 17.28
N PRO A 82 -8.21 -21.26 17.52
CA PRO A 82 -7.11 -21.23 18.47
C PRO A 82 -5.97 -20.33 17.98
N ALA A 83 -5.17 -19.84 18.94
CA ALA A 83 -3.99 -19.00 18.62
C ALA A 83 -2.99 -19.70 17.70
N GLU A 84 -2.79 -20.99 17.91
CA GLU A 84 -1.91 -21.84 17.10
C GLU A 84 -2.34 -21.85 15.62
N GLU A 85 -3.65 -21.97 15.35
CA GLU A 85 -4.18 -21.93 13.98
C GLU A 85 -3.96 -20.57 13.32
N ALA A 86 -4.13 -19.48 14.08
CA ALA A 86 -3.86 -18.13 13.60
C ALA A 86 -2.37 -17.95 13.21
N LEU A 87 -1.45 -18.51 13.99
CA LEU A 87 -0.02 -18.45 13.71
C LEU A 87 0.39 -19.33 12.52
N GLN A 88 -0.14 -20.54 12.42
CA GLN A 88 0.09 -21.40 11.27
C GLN A 88 -0.39 -20.71 9.98
N TYR A 89 -1.56 -20.10 9.99
CA TYR A 89 -2.02 -19.29 8.86
C TYR A 89 -1.05 -18.14 8.54
N GLN A 90 -0.50 -17.47 9.56
CA GLN A 90 0.46 -16.39 9.37
C GLN A 90 1.72 -16.84 8.62
N GLU A 91 2.19 -18.06 8.83
CA GLU A 91 3.33 -18.64 8.11
C GLU A 91 3.00 -18.81 6.62
N TYR A 92 1.82 -19.35 6.28
CA TYR A 92 1.34 -19.44 4.92
C TYR A 92 1.23 -18.07 4.25
N TYR A 93 0.68 -17.11 4.98
CA TYR A 93 0.53 -15.75 4.48
C TYR A 93 1.89 -15.09 4.23
N ALA A 94 2.85 -15.24 5.14
CA ALA A 94 4.20 -14.71 4.97
C ALA A 94 4.89 -15.31 3.73
N ALA A 95 4.72 -16.61 3.48
CA ALA A 95 5.25 -17.26 2.27
C ALA A 95 4.59 -16.69 1.00
N CYS A 96 3.28 -16.46 1.00
CA CYS A 96 2.57 -15.85 -0.13
C CYS A 96 2.96 -14.38 -0.35
N GLN A 97 3.30 -13.65 0.71
CA GLN A 97 3.79 -12.27 0.60
C GLN A 97 5.13 -12.16 -0.15
N ARG A 98 5.93 -13.24 -0.19
CA ARG A 98 7.16 -13.29 -1.00
C ARG A 98 6.90 -13.57 -2.49
N GLN A 99 5.65 -13.80 -2.88
CA GLN A 99 5.21 -14.12 -4.25
C GLN A 99 4.28 -13.04 -4.80
N ILE A 100 4.55 -11.78 -4.48
CA ILE A 100 3.81 -10.63 -5.02
C ILE A 100 4.34 -10.26 -6.40
N SER A 101 3.48 -9.71 -7.23
CA SER A 101 3.88 -9.19 -8.54
C SER A 101 2.94 -8.09 -8.99
N MET A 102 3.48 -7.11 -9.71
CA MET A 102 2.66 -6.18 -10.49
C MET A 102 2.03 -6.91 -11.67
N THR A 103 0.90 -6.38 -12.16
CA THR A 103 0.28 -6.90 -13.39
C THR A 103 1.22 -6.71 -14.60
N PRO A 104 1.08 -7.52 -15.66
CA PRO A 104 1.82 -7.30 -16.90
C PRO A 104 1.56 -5.91 -17.50
N TYR A 105 0.35 -5.37 -17.34
CA TYR A 105 -0.02 -4.04 -17.82
C TYR A 105 0.76 -2.95 -17.08
N MET A 106 0.82 -2.99 -15.74
CA MET A 106 1.58 -2.03 -14.92
C MET A 106 3.08 -2.08 -15.28
N LYS A 107 3.66 -3.28 -15.39
CA LYS A 107 5.07 -3.45 -15.78
C LYS A 107 5.35 -2.81 -17.13
N GLN A 108 4.49 -3.05 -18.13
CA GLN A 108 4.64 -2.48 -19.47
C GLN A 108 4.52 -0.94 -19.44
N TRP A 109 3.59 -0.41 -18.64
CA TRP A 109 3.40 1.02 -18.49
C TRP A 109 4.62 1.68 -17.82
N LEU A 110 5.12 1.12 -16.73
CA LEU A 110 6.33 1.62 -16.04
C LEU A 110 7.55 1.57 -16.95
N GLU A 111 7.75 0.49 -17.72
CA GLU A 111 8.85 0.37 -18.68
C GLU A 111 8.75 1.41 -19.79
N HIS A 112 7.53 1.71 -20.26
CA HIS A 112 7.31 2.76 -21.25
C HIS A 112 7.76 4.14 -20.75
N TRP A 113 7.47 4.47 -19.48
CA TRP A 113 7.76 5.80 -18.93
C TRP A 113 9.13 5.92 -18.24
N LYS A 114 9.79 4.81 -18.00
CA LYS A 114 11.14 4.77 -17.45
C LYS A 114 12.10 5.66 -18.24
N GLY A 115 12.76 6.57 -17.53
CA GLY A 115 13.72 7.53 -18.11
C GLY A 115 13.09 8.68 -18.91
N LYS A 116 11.75 8.70 -19.12
CA LYS A 116 11.04 9.81 -19.80
C LYS A 116 10.51 10.83 -18.81
N ILE A 117 10.11 10.38 -17.62
CA ILE A 117 9.68 11.21 -16.52
C ILE A 117 10.27 10.65 -15.22
N PRO A 118 10.74 11.48 -14.28
CA PRO A 118 11.13 11.04 -12.95
C PRO A 118 9.97 10.32 -12.25
N MET A 119 10.22 9.08 -11.82
CA MET A 119 9.26 8.29 -11.05
C MET A 119 9.89 7.79 -9.78
N GLY A 120 9.10 7.65 -8.71
CA GLY A 120 9.55 7.13 -7.43
C GLY A 120 8.44 6.47 -6.63
N VAL A 121 8.81 6.04 -5.43
CA VAL A 121 7.92 5.37 -4.49
C VAL A 121 8.06 6.00 -3.10
N ILE A 122 6.93 6.20 -2.41
CA ILE A 122 6.91 6.53 -0.98
C ILE A 122 6.03 5.51 -0.27
N THR A 123 6.62 4.68 0.58
CA THR A 123 5.91 3.61 1.29
C THR A 123 6.10 3.67 2.79
N ASN A 124 5.02 3.48 3.56
CA ASN A 124 5.06 3.41 5.01
C ASN A 124 5.27 1.97 5.49
N GLY A 125 6.13 1.81 6.48
CA GLY A 125 6.31 0.54 7.18
C GLY A 125 7.75 0.23 7.57
N PRO A 126 7.97 -0.96 8.20
CA PRO A 126 9.30 -1.42 8.58
C PRO A 126 10.23 -1.58 7.38
N ALA A 127 11.47 -1.10 7.51
CA ALA A 127 12.44 -1.03 6.42
C ALA A 127 12.65 -2.39 5.74
N GLU A 128 12.94 -3.42 6.52
CA GLU A 128 13.14 -4.77 5.99
C GLU A 128 11.91 -5.27 5.19
N HIS A 129 10.70 -5.08 5.74
CA HIS A 129 9.48 -5.54 5.09
C HIS A 129 9.22 -4.80 3.78
N GLN A 130 9.39 -3.48 3.75
CA GLN A 130 9.20 -2.69 2.53
C GLN A 130 10.31 -2.95 1.49
N ARG A 131 11.56 -3.12 1.91
CA ARG A 131 12.66 -3.49 1.02
C ARG A 131 12.47 -4.87 0.39
N ASN A 132 11.90 -5.83 1.14
CA ASN A 132 11.50 -7.11 0.59
C ASN A 132 10.45 -6.95 -0.52
N LYS A 133 9.42 -6.11 -0.34
CA LYS A 133 8.43 -5.82 -1.39
C LYS A 133 9.07 -5.13 -2.60
N VAL A 134 9.95 -4.15 -2.38
CA VAL A 134 10.70 -3.50 -3.46
C VAL A 134 11.46 -4.52 -4.31
N HIS A 135 12.09 -5.49 -3.66
CA HIS A 135 12.80 -6.59 -4.33
C HIS A 135 11.84 -7.53 -5.07
N ASP A 136 10.80 -8.01 -4.38
CA ASP A 136 9.91 -9.05 -4.92
C ASP A 136 9.04 -8.53 -6.08
N LEU A 137 8.71 -7.23 -6.06
CA LEU A 137 8.02 -6.56 -7.17
C LEU A 137 8.96 -6.13 -8.30
N GLY A 138 10.29 -6.21 -8.11
CA GLY A 138 11.28 -5.74 -9.07
C GLY A 138 11.27 -4.22 -9.27
N LEU A 139 10.90 -3.43 -8.24
CA LEU A 139 10.70 -1.97 -8.40
C LEU A 139 11.96 -1.23 -8.83
N LEU A 140 13.15 -1.73 -8.46
CA LEU A 140 14.43 -1.12 -8.88
C LEU A 140 14.74 -1.29 -10.37
N GLU A 141 13.94 -2.06 -11.10
CA GLU A 141 13.99 -2.09 -12.56
C GLU A 141 13.40 -0.82 -13.17
N TYR A 142 12.48 -0.14 -12.48
CA TYR A 142 11.71 1.01 -12.98
C TYR A 142 12.05 2.32 -12.28
N PHE A 143 12.44 2.25 -11.00
CA PHE A 143 12.70 3.41 -10.15
C PHE A 143 14.16 3.44 -9.71
N ASP A 144 14.79 4.61 -9.76
CA ASP A 144 16.11 4.80 -9.19
C ASP A 144 16.08 4.59 -7.67
N ARG A 145 17.11 3.97 -7.12
CA ARG A 145 17.17 3.59 -5.71
C ARG A 145 16.96 4.75 -4.73
N ASP A 146 17.46 5.92 -5.07
CA ASP A 146 17.34 7.15 -4.28
C ASP A 146 15.92 7.74 -4.31
N LYS A 147 15.08 7.32 -5.25
CA LYS A 147 13.67 7.69 -5.38
C LYS A 147 12.70 6.65 -4.78
N VAL A 148 13.23 5.61 -4.11
CA VAL A 148 12.43 4.63 -3.34
C VAL A 148 12.57 4.95 -1.86
N LEU A 149 11.58 5.70 -1.33
CA LEU A 149 11.56 6.22 0.02
C LEU A 149 10.75 5.30 0.94
N VAL A 150 11.41 4.79 2.00
CA VAL A 150 10.79 3.96 3.04
C VAL A 150 10.75 4.75 4.35
N SER A 151 9.57 4.86 4.95
CA SER A 151 9.32 5.75 6.09
C SER A 151 10.22 5.48 7.30
N GLU A 152 10.45 4.22 7.67
CA GLU A 152 11.32 3.88 8.81
C GLU A 152 12.78 4.32 8.58
N GLU A 153 13.28 4.20 7.35
CA GLU A 153 14.66 4.63 7.00
C GLU A 153 14.83 6.15 7.09
N LEU A 154 13.76 6.90 6.87
CA LEU A 154 13.78 8.36 6.84
C LEU A 154 13.38 8.99 8.18
N GLY A 155 12.84 8.19 9.12
CA GLY A 155 12.31 8.69 10.39
C GLY A 155 11.09 9.60 10.24
N THR A 156 10.40 9.53 9.09
CA THR A 156 9.16 10.27 8.81
C THR A 156 8.26 9.42 7.91
N ALA A 157 6.94 9.56 8.05
CA ALA A 157 5.96 8.72 7.39
C ALA A 157 4.78 9.55 6.86
N LYS A 158 4.13 9.09 5.78
CA LYS A 158 2.84 9.64 5.37
C LYS A 158 1.84 9.55 6.55
N PRO A 159 1.04 10.58 6.86
CA PRO A 159 0.76 11.77 6.07
C PRO A 159 1.62 13.00 6.44
N ASP A 160 2.77 12.86 7.09
CA ASP A 160 3.65 13.99 7.38
C ASP A 160 4.16 14.60 6.06
N PRO A 161 3.97 15.93 5.82
CA PRO A 161 4.46 16.59 4.61
C PRO A 161 5.97 16.43 4.39
N LYS A 162 6.74 16.24 5.45
CA LYS A 162 8.19 16.11 5.39
C LYS A 162 8.66 14.98 4.46
N ILE A 163 7.95 13.84 4.41
CA ILE A 163 8.35 12.74 3.53
C ILE A 163 8.17 13.11 2.05
N PHE A 164 7.16 13.93 1.73
CA PHE A 164 6.93 14.44 0.38
C PHE A 164 7.96 15.51 -0.01
N GLU A 165 8.38 16.37 0.94
CA GLU A 165 9.46 17.35 0.74
C GLU A 165 10.77 16.64 0.39
N LEU A 166 11.13 15.58 1.15
CA LEU A 166 12.30 14.75 0.85
C LEU A 166 12.23 14.09 -0.53
N ALA A 167 11.03 13.72 -0.99
CA ALA A 167 10.84 13.17 -2.32
C ALA A 167 11.05 14.23 -3.42
N LEU A 168 10.58 15.47 -3.23
CA LEU A 168 10.82 16.58 -4.15
C LEU A 168 12.31 16.87 -4.34
N GLU A 169 13.10 16.81 -3.27
CA GLU A 169 14.56 17.00 -3.32
C GLU A 169 15.23 15.99 -4.27
N ARG A 170 14.65 14.78 -4.45
CA ARG A 170 15.18 13.72 -5.32
C ARG A 170 14.89 13.94 -6.81
N VAL A 171 13.89 14.75 -7.13
CA VAL A 171 13.44 14.93 -8.52
C VAL A 171 13.59 16.36 -9.03
N GLY A 172 13.78 17.35 -8.14
CA GLY A 172 14.03 18.75 -8.51
C GLY A 172 12.83 19.41 -9.19
N THR A 173 11.59 18.97 -8.89
CA THR A 173 10.34 19.56 -9.40
C THR A 173 9.64 20.39 -8.34
N SER A 174 8.64 21.17 -8.72
CA SER A 174 7.78 21.86 -7.75
C SER A 174 6.64 20.93 -7.27
N PRO A 175 6.01 21.23 -6.10
CA PRO A 175 4.86 20.47 -5.62
C PRO A 175 3.75 20.35 -6.68
N GLU A 176 3.39 21.44 -7.34
CA GLU A 176 2.30 21.50 -8.31
C GLU A 176 2.61 20.73 -9.60
N GLU A 177 3.87 20.46 -9.90
CA GLU A 177 4.34 19.69 -11.04
C GLU A 177 4.58 18.20 -10.70
N THR A 178 4.35 17.83 -9.43
CA THR A 178 4.55 16.46 -8.94
C THR A 178 3.20 15.83 -8.59
N CYS A 179 3.02 14.58 -8.98
CA CYS A 179 1.81 13.82 -8.70
C CYS A 179 2.11 12.67 -7.73
N PHE A 180 1.22 12.48 -6.75
CA PHE A 180 1.20 11.28 -5.91
C PHE A 180 0.00 10.40 -6.23
N VAL A 181 0.25 9.12 -6.39
CA VAL A 181 -0.77 8.09 -6.61
C VAL A 181 -0.76 7.13 -5.42
N GLY A 182 -1.90 6.94 -4.78
CA GLY A 182 -2.01 6.02 -3.63
C GLY A 182 -3.45 5.64 -3.32
N ASP A 183 -3.62 4.57 -2.54
CA ASP A 183 -4.92 4.03 -2.17
C ASP A 183 -5.45 4.57 -0.83
N SER A 184 -4.55 4.95 0.09
CA SER A 184 -4.91 5.36 1.43
C SER A 184 -5.33 6.83 1.49
N PHE A 185 -6.63 7.07 1.72
CA PHE A 185 -7.13 8.45 1.85
C PHE A 185 -6.44 9.21 2.99
N SER A 186 -6.31 8.59 4.16
CA SER A 186 -5.77 9.22 5.36
C SER A 186 -4.26 9.47 5.31
N MET A 187 -3.51 8.60 4.66
CA MET A 187 -2.06 8.69 4.58
C MET A 187 -1.61 9.40 3.30
N ASP A 188 -2.05 8.90 2.15
CA ASP A 188 -1.57 9.34 0.84
C ASP A 188 -2.20 10.66 0.42
N MET A 189 -3.53 10.68 0.34
CA MET A 189 -4.24 11.88 -0.14
C MET A 189 -4.08 13.03 0.83
N THR A 190 -4.26 12.77 2.14
CA THR A 190 -4.09 13.82 3.16
C THR A 190 -2.67 14.37 3.17
N GLY A 191 -1.65 13.53 3.08
CA GLY A 191 -0.25 13.96 3.11
C GLY A 191 0.14 14.72 1.84
N ALA A 192 -0.14 14.16 0.67
CA ALA A 192 0.20 14.77 -0.61
C ALA A 192 -0.54 16.11 -0.85
N CYS A 193 -1.83 16.19 -0.51
CA CYS A 193 -2.57 17.46 -0.58
C CYS A 193 -1.97 18.53 0.34
N LYS A 194 -1.59 18.17 1.58
CA LYS A 194 -0.91 19.12 2.51
C LYS A 194 0.43 19.58 1.97
N ALA A 195 1.15 18.71 1.26
CA ALA A 195 2.41 19.04 0.61
C ALA A 195 2.24 19.83 -0.71
N GLY A 196 1.00 20.10 -1.14
CA GLY A 196 0.70 20.86 -2.37
C GLY A 196 0.87 20.06 -3.67
N TRP A 197 0.97 18.73 -3.59
CA TRP A 197 1.11 17.87 -4.76
C TRP A 197 -0.22 17.62 -5.46
N LYS A 198 -0.16 17.31 -6.75
CA LYS A 198 -1.30 16.72 -7.45
C LYS A 198 -1.55 15.31 -6.94
N THR A 199 -2.83 14.94 -6.80
CA THR A 199 -3.22 13.68 -6.17
C THR A 199 -4.14 12.85 -7.03
N ILE A 200 -3.85 11.56 -7.14
CA ILE A 200 -4.71 10.55 -7.75
C ILE A 200 -5.02 9.49 -6.70
N TRP A 201 -6.25 9.44 -6.27
CA TRP A 201 -6.72 8.42 -5.33
C TRP A 201 -7.10 7.14 -6.07
N MET A 202 -6.29 6.07 -5.90
CA MET A 202 -6.59 4.72 -6.37
C MET A 202 -7.63 4.06 -5.47
N ASN A 203 -8.91 4.33 -5.72
CA ASN A 203 -10.01 3.85 -4.88
C ASN A 203 -10.70 2.60 -5.44
N HIS A 204 -9.94 1.56 -5.79
CA HIS A 204 -10.49 0.32 -6.33
C HIS A 204 -11.31 -0.48 -5.29
N ARG A 205 -11.07 -0.25 -3.99
CA ARG A 205 -11.84 -0.88 -2.90
C ARG A 205 -13.08 -0.09 -2.48
N LYS A 206 -13.38 1.04 -3.13
CA LYS A 206 -14.57 1.87 -2.88
C LYS A 206 -14.66 2.37 -1.44
N HIS A 207 -13.54 2.76 -0.86
CA HIS A 207 -13.49 3.40 0.44
C HIS A 207 -14.23 4.75 0.42
N LYS A 208 -14.82 5.12 1.55
CA LYS A 208 -15.40 6.46 1.72
C LYS A 208 -14.29 7.46 2.06
N PRO A 209 -14.33 8.68 1.50
CA PRO A 209 -13.43 9.73 1.94
C PRO A 209 -13.69 10.08 3.41
N LEU A 210 -12.67 10.59 4.10
CA LEU A 210 -12.84 11.10 5.46
C LEU A 210 -13.69 12.37 5.43
N GLU A 211 -14.61 12.51 6.37
CA GLU A 211 -15.37 13.76 6.57
C GLU A 211 -14.39 14.91 6.89
N ASN A 212 -14.56 16.04 6.20
CA ASN A 212 -13.66 17.20 6.30
C ASN A 212 -12.17 16.90 5.99
N GLY A 213 -11.89 15.83 5.23
CA GLY A 213 -10.55 15.47 4.80
C GLY A 213 -10.05 16.26 3.58
N ALA A 214 -8.88 15.87 3.09
CA ALA A 214 -8.34 16.37 1.84
C ALA A 214 -9.30 16.10 0.66
N VAL A 215 -9.22 16.90 -0.39
CA VAL A 215 -9.95 16.64 -1.63
C VAL A 215 -8.93 16.23 -2.69
N PRO A 216 -8.89 14.94 -3.10
CA PRO A 216 -8.02 14.51 -4.18
C PRO A 216 -8.36 15.22 -5.49
N ASP A 217 -7.34 15.56 -6.29
CA ASP A 217 -7.59 16.15 -7.63
C ASP A 217 -8.32 15.15 -8.55
N TYR A 218 -8.00 13.86 -8.42
CA TYR A 218 -8.60 12.80 -9.22
C TYR A 218 -8.87 11.54 -8.38
N VAL A 219 -9.90 10.79 -8.79
CA VAL A 219 -10.23 9.48 -8.22
C VAL A 219 -10.34 8.49 -9.36
N VAL A 220 -9.65 7.36 -9.23
CA VAL A 220 -9.68 6.26 -10.20
C VAL A 220 -10.00 4.94 -9.50
N SER A 221 -10.59 4.01 -10.21
CA SER A 221 -11.06 2.72 -9.65
C SER A 221 -10.32 1.51 -10.23
N SER A 222 -9.39 1.74 -11.15
CA SER A 222 -8.61 0.67 -11.77
C SER A 222 -7.23 1.16 -12.21
N GLU A 223 -6.31 0.23 -12.32
CA GLU A 223 -4.97 0.44 -12.85
C GLU A 223 -5.00 1.08 -14.26
N LYS A 224 -5.91 0.62 -15.11
CA LYS A 224 -6.07 1.16 -16.45
C LYS A 224 -6.50 2.63 -16.44
N GLU A 225 -7.51 2.97 -15.64
CA GLU A 225 -7.96 4.37 -15.47
C GLU A 225 -6.83 5.26 -14.95
N MET A 226 -6.05 4.77 -13.99
CA MET A 226 -4.89 5.46 -13.43
C MET A 226 -3.87 5.78 -14.52
N CYS A 227 -3.43 4.78 -15.27
CA CYS A 227 -2.43 4.94 -16.33
C CYS A 227 -2.90 5.90 -17.44
N GLU A 228 -4.13 5.72 -17.94
CA GLU A 228 -4.73 6.59 -18.95
C GLU A 228 -4.89 8.05 -18.48
N LEU A 229 -5.17 8.26 -17.19
CA LEU A 229 -5.24 9.59 -16.60
C LEU A 229 -3.85 10.23 -16.54
N ILE A 230 -2.85 9.50 -16.05
CA ILE A 230 -1.47 10.01 -15.93
C ILE A 230 -0.95 10.43 -17.31
N GLU A 231 -1.19 9.65 -18.35
CA GLU A 231 -0.79 9.99 -19.74
C GLU A 231 -1.38 11.31 -20.25
N LYS A 232 -2.55 11.70 -19.77
CA LYS A 232 -3.18 12.98 -20.11
C LYS A 232 -2.62 14.15 -19.30
N LEU A 233 -1.98 13.87 -18.15
CA LEU A 233 -1.45 14.88 -17.25
C LEU A 233 0.03 15.20 -17.52
N ILE A 234 0.78 14.28 -18.14
CA ILE A 234 2.15 14.45 -18.63
C ILE A 234 2.15 15.23 -19.96
#